data_e2d8b5ed49c437cd580ffecd5971fcd2
#
_entry.id   e2d8b5ed49c437cd580ffecd5971fcd2
#
_cell.length_a   1.000
_cell.length_b   1.000
_cell.length_c   1.000
_cell.angle_alpha   90.00
_cell.angle_beta   90.00
_cell.angle_gamma   90.00
#
_symmetry.space_group_name_H-M   'P 1'
#
loop_
_entity.id
_entity.type
_entity.pdbx_description
1 polymer ?
#
loop_
_entity_poly.entity_id
_entity_poly.type
_entity_poly.pdbx_seq_one_letter_code
_entity_poly.pdbx_strand_id
1 'polypeptide(L)'
;MADNYETMNQESPNYGCFKEAVCIDASRVYDSCGDKDCLEDLRVYFSPASQAVIDQAAQVRMRNVDVLVVYLGLEPVPFHKGFYSVDMTFFFEVTLDVFQTPAAPPVTLSLIHI
;
A
#
# COMPACT_ATOMS: atom_id res chain seq x y z
N MET A 1 -11.86 21.92 36.99
CA MET A 1 -10.97 21.14 36.08
C MET A 1 -9.65 20.72 36.72
N ALA A 2 -9.11 21.48 37.64
CA ALA A 2 -7.88 21.08 38.36
C ALA A 2 -8.09 19.89 39.34
N ASP A 3 -9.31 19.75 39.92
CA ASP A 3 -9.63 18.71 40.89
C ASP A 3 -9.70 17.28 40.31
N ASN A 4 -9.84 17.12 38.97
CA ASN A 4 -9.87 15.82 38.33
C ASN A 4 -8.47 15.20 38.11
N TYR A 5 -7.41 16.00 38.20
CA TYR A 5 -6.04 15.49 38.06
C TYR A 5 -5.49 14.94 39.39
N GLU A 6 -5.91 15.46 40.49
CA GLU A 6 -5.45 15.00 41.80
C GLU A 6 -6.06 13.66 42.20
N THR A 7 -7.32 13.41 41.79
CA THR A 7 -7.99 12.13 42.08
C THR A 7 -7.44 10.97 41.27
N MET A 8 -6.90 11.19 40.04
CA MET A 8 -6.29 10.14 39.26
C MET A 8 -4.94 9.67 39.81
N ASN A 9 -4.24 10.52 40.55
CA ASN A 9 -2.94 10.15 41.13
C ASN A 9 -3.05 9.36 42.43
N GLN A 10 -4.23 9.30 43.04
CA GLN A 10 -4.43 8.59 44.31
C GLN A 10 -4.95 7.17 44.18
N GLU A 11 -5.44 6.74 43.00
CA GLU A 11 -6.11 5.45 42.86
C GLU A 11 -5.25 4.32 42.24
N SER A 12 -3.95 4.46 42.15
CA SER A 12 -3.11 3.40 41.61
C SER A 12 -1.95 3.02 42.54
N PRO A 13 -2.23 2.41 43.70
CA PRO A 13 -1.13 1.92 44.55
C PRO A 13 -0.45 0.67 43.99
N ASN A 14 -0.92 0.09 42.90
CA ASN A 14 -0.46 -1.18 42.36
C ASN A 14 0.36 -1.10 41.07
N TYR A 15 0.63 0.09 40.53
CA TYR A 15 1.68 0.19 39.53
C TYR A 15 3.01 0.01 40.26
N GLY A 16 3.52 -1.21 40.15
CA GLY A 16 4.75 -1.60 40.75
C GLY A 16 5.82 -0.55 40.55
N CYS A 17 6.59 -0.30 41.58
CA CYS A 17 7.64 0.71 41.61
C CYS A 17 8.47 0.68 40.33
N PHE A 18 8.18 1.56 39.39
CA PHE A 18 9.10 1.87 38.31
C PHE A 18 10.27 2.61 38.94
N LYS A 19 11.38 1.92 39.11
CA LYS A 19 12.58 2.48 39.71
C LYS A 19 13.32 3.44 38.78
N GLU A 20 13.07 3.32 37.47
CA GLU A 20 13.77 4.06 36.43
C GLU A 20 12.78 4.49 35.35
N ALA A 21 12.91 5.73 34.91
CA ALA A 21 12.23 6.21 33.71
C ALA A 21 13.04 5.83 32.47
N VAL A 22 12.40 5.15 31.50
CA VAL A 22 13.00 4.80 30.22
C VAL A 22 12.51 5.77 29.16
N CYS A 23 13.44 6.37 28.43
CA CYS A 23 13.10 7.20 27.28
C CYS A 23 12.72 6.29 26.10
N ILE A 24 11.55 6.53 25.51
CA ILE A 24 11.09 5.85 24.31
C ILE A 24 11.07 6.86 23.18
N ASP A 25 11.79 6.56 22.10
CA ASP A 25 11.68 7.27 20.84
C ASP A 25 10.76 6.48 19.91
N ALA A 26 9.66 7.10 19.52
CA ALA A 26 8.64 6.46 18.68
C ALA A 26 8.00 7.48 17.74
N SER A 27 7.69 7.01 16.53
CA SER A 27 6.93 7.80 15.57
C SER A 27 5.45 7.80 15.94
N ARG A 28 4.79 8.93 15.74
CA ARG A 28 3.37 9.09 15.98
C ARG A 28 2.66 9.49 14.68
N VAL A 29 1.56 8.84 14.39
CA VAL A 29 0.65 9.26 13.33
C VAL A 29 -0.27 10.34 13.88
N TYR A 30 -0.19 11.55 13.33
CA TYR A 30 -1.02 12.69 13.75
C TYR A 30 -2.34 12.75 12.99
N ASP A 31 -2.33 12.32 11.73
CA ASP A 31 -3.50 12.37 10.86
C ASP A 31 -3.45 11.29 9.81
N SER A 32 -4.59 10.97 9.23
CA SER A 32 -4.71 10.03 8.13
C SER A 32 -5.85 10.44 7.20
N CYS A 33 -5.67 10.23 5.92
CA CYS A 33 -6.73 10.39 4.93
C CYS A 33 -6.80 9.17 4.03
N GLY A 34 -7.94 8.95 3.45
CA GLY A 34 -8.17 7.89 2.47
C GLY A 34 -8.74 8.48 1.20
N ASP A 35 -8.29 7.98 0.07
CA ASP A 35 -8.83 8.32 -1.23
C ASP A 35 -9.00 7.06 -2.07
N LYS A 36 -9.85 7.13 -3.08
CA LYS A 36 -10.08 6.06 -4.05
C LYS A 36 -10.01 6.64 -5.44
N ASP A 37 -9.19 6.04 -6.24
CA ASP A 37 -9.07 6.37 -7.64
C ASP A 37 -9.27 5.13 -8.51
N CYS A 38 -9.75 5.32 -9.71
CA CYS A 38 -9.93 4.27 -10.70
C CYS A 38 -9.14 4.65 -11.95
N LEU A 39 -8.17 3.82 -12.26
CA LEU A 39 -7.38 3.97 -13.48
C LEU A 39 -7.99 3.09 -14.56
N GLU A 40 -8.52 3.73 -15.59
CA GLU A 40 -9.08 3.07 -16.76
C GLU A 40 -8.05 2.99 -17.89
N ASP A 41 -8.22 2.04 -18.78
CA ASP A 41 -7.42 1.87 -20.01
C ASP A 41 -5.92 1.71 -19.80
N LEU A 42 -5.51 1.08 -18.71
CA LEU A 42 -4.11 0.75 -18.46
C LEU A 42 -3.60 -0.26 -19.49
N ARG A 43 -2.57 0.12 -20.23
CA ARG A 43 -1.92 -0.77 -21.20
C ARG A 43 -0.93 -1.69 -20.50
N VAL A 44 -1.04 -2.96 -20.79
CA VAL A 44 -0.12 -3.98 -20.29
C VAL A 44 0.82 -4.39 -21.44
N TYR A 45 2.10 -4.41 -21.15
CA TYR A 45 3.14 -4.83 -22.10
C TYR A 45 3.70 -6.18 -21.65
N PHE A 46 3.72 -7.11 -22.58
CA PHE A 46 4.23 -8.46 -22.33
C PHE A 46 5.64 -8.61 -22.86
N SER A 47 6.42 -9.49 -22.24
CA SER A 47 7.66 -9.97 -22.83
C SER A 47 7.36 -10.76 -24.13
N PRO A 48 8.29 -10.89 -25.07
CA PRO A 48 8.05 -11.64 -26.31
C PRO A 48 7.54 -13.06 -26.08
N ALA A 49 8.04 -13.75 -25.07
CA ALA A 49 7.58 -15.09 -24.69
C ALA A 49 6.14 -15.09 -24.16
N SER A 50 5.80 -14.13 -23.30
CA SER A 50 4.45 -13.97 -22.76
C SER A 50 3.46 -13.51 -23.83
N GLN A 51 3.90 -12.65 -24.76
CA GLN A 51 3.10 -12.20 -25.89
C GLN A 51 2.68 -13.37 -26.80
N ALA A 52 3.58 -14.29 -27.06
CA ALA A 52 3.27 -15.48 -27.86
C ALA A 52 2.18 -16.35 -27.21
N VAL A 53 2.17 -16.45 -25.88
CA VAL A 53 1.12 -17.17 -25.13
C VAL A 53 -0.22 -16.42 -25.21
N ILE A 54 -0.20 -15.11 -25.09
CA ILE A 54 -1.40 -14.27 -25.18
C ILE A 54 -2.00 -14.28 -26.58
N ASP A 55 -1.19 -14.26 -27.63
CA ASP A 55 -1.64 -14.28 -29.02
C ASP A 55 -2.40 -15.58 -29.38
N GLN A 56 -2.10 -16.67 -28.69
CA GLN A 56 -2.78 -17.96 -28.84
C GLN A 56 -3.94 -18.16 -27.86
N ALA A 57 -4.21 -17.17 -27.03
CA ALA A 57 -5.20 -17.29 -25.99
C ALA A 57 -6.64 -17.21 -26.56
N ALA A 58 -7.48 -18.16 -26.17
CA ALA A 58 -8.92 -18.09 -26.40
C ALA A 58 -9.62 -17.20 -25.36
N GLN A 59 -9.10 -17.19 -24.12
CA GLN A 59 -9.62 -16.39 -23.03
C GLN A 59 -8.49 -16.03 -22.05
N VAL A 60 -8.57 -14.82 -21.51
CA VAL A 60 -7.68 -14.33 -20.44
C VAL A 60 -8.55 -13.86 -19.28
N ARG A 61 -8.20 -14.30 -18.08
CA ARG A 61 -8.83 -13.85 -16.83
C ARG A 61 -7.79 -13.28 -15.89
N MET A 62 -8.12 -12.17 -15.26
CA MET A 62 -7.33 -11.66 -14.16
C MET A 62 -7.59 -12.49 -12.91
N ARG A 63 -6.54 -13.03 -12.30
CA ARG A 63 -6.63 -13.81 -11.07
C ARG A 63 -6.46 -12.93 -9.85
N ASN A 64 -5.41 -12.11 -9.83
CA ASN A 64 -5.04 -11.30 -8.69
C ASN A 64 -4.27 -10.05 -9.11
N VAL A 65 -4.36 -9.01 -8.30
CA VAL A 65 -3.55 -7.79 -8.40
C VAL A 65 -3.04 -7.46 -7.02
N ASP A 66 -1.74 -7.42 -6.85
CA ASP A 66 -1.08 -7.08 -5.61
C ASP A 66 -0.22 -5.82 -5.79
N VAL A 67 -0.17 -4.99 -4.75
CA VAL A 67 0.76 -3.88 -4.69
C VAL A 67 2.08 -4.40 -4.16
N LEU A 68 3.12 -4.41 -4.98
CA LEU A 68 4.45 -4.88 -4.59
C LEU A 68 5.18 -3.85 -3.73
N VAL A 69 5.21 -2.62 -4.21
CA VAL A 69 5.94 -1.53 -3.56
C VAL A 69 5.34 -0.19 -3.96
N VAL A 70 5.44 0.76 -3.04
CA VAL A 70 5.07 2.15 -3.26
C VAL A 70 6.27 3.02 -2.93
N TYR A 71 6.72 3.84 -3.86
CA TYR A 71 7.72 4.86 -3.63
C TYR A 71 7.05 6.21 -3.40
N LEU A 72 7.49 6.91 -2.39
CA LEU A 72 6.97 8.22 -2.00
C LEU A 72 8.06 9.28 -2.17
N GLY A 73 7.74 10.32 -2.92
CA GLY A 73 8.53 11.54 -3.01
C GLY A 73 7.79 12.69 -2.34
N LEU A 74 8.48 13.43 -1.49
CA LEU A 74 7.96 14.63 -0.82
C LEU A 74 8.73 15.85 -1.27
N GLU A 75 8.01 16.83 -1.81
CA GLU A 75 8.60 18.11 -2.21
C GLU A 75 7.82 19.28 -1.59
N PRO A 76 8.50 20.29 -1.02
CA PRO A 76 7.81 21.49 -0.54
C PRO A 76 7.21 22.28 -1.70
N VAL A 77 5.96 22.71 -1.53
CA VAL A 77 5.30 23.55 -2.53
C VAL A 77 5.91 24.97 -2.50
N PRO A 78 6.42 25.50 -3.63
CA PRO A 78 6.98 26.84 -3.67
C PRO A 78 5.96 27.90 -3.22
N PHE A 79 6.40 28.85 -2.42
CA PHE A 79 5.61 29.97 -1.89
C PHE A 79 4.44 29.60 -0.95
N HIS A 80 4.27 28.30 -0.62
CA HIS A 80 3.28 27.81 0.32
C HIS A 80 3.95 27.08 1.47
N LYS A 81 4.35 27.86 2.48
CA LYS A 81 5.02 27.30 3.65
C LYS A 81 4.10 26.33 4.41
N GLY A 82 4.59 25.13 4.66
CA GLY A 82 3.85 24.07 5.35
C GLY A 82 3.05 23.16 4.44
N PHE A 83 3.06 23.40 3.12
CA PHE A 83 2.45 22.53 2.13
C PHE A 83 3.49 21.70 1.39
N TYR A 84 3.18 20.45 1.15
CA TYR A 84 4.05 19.50 0.44
C TYR A 84 3.28 18.81 -0.67
N SER A 85 3.95 18.63 -1.80
CA SER A 85 3.51 17.72 -2.85
C SER A 85 3.99 16.31 -2.53
N VAL A 86 3.13 15.35 -2.71
CA VAL A 86 3.44 13.93 -2.51
C VAL A 86 3.32 13.22 -3.84
N ASP A 87 4.46 12.78 -4.38
CA ASP A 87 4.49 11.94 -5.57
C ASP A 87 4.51 10.48 -5.15
N MET A 88 3.60 9.69 -5.69
CA MET A 88 3.50 8.26 -5.39
C MET A 88 3.67 7.44 -6.66
N THR A 89 4.61 6.51 -6.61
CA THR A 89 4.80 5.53 -7.69
C THR A 89 4.46 4.15 -7.17
N PHE A 90 3.45 3.55 -7.77
CA PHE A 90 2.97 2.22 -7.40
C PHE A 90 3.48 1.17 -8.38
N PHE A 91 3.93 0.04 -7.85
CA PHE A 91 4.26 -1.14 -8.64
C PHE A 91 3.24 -2.24 -8.31
N PHE A 92 2.51 -2.66 -9.33
CA PHE A 92 1.52 -3.71 -9.20
C PHE A 92 2.02 -5.00 -9.85
N GLU A 93 1.83 -6.11 -9.17
CA GLU A 93 1.91 -7.42 -9.78
C GLU A 93 0.51 -7.87 -10.20
N VAL A 94 0.35 -8.16 -11.46
CA VAL A 94 -0.89 -8.65 -12.03
C VAL A 94 -0.71 -10.10 -12.44
N THR A 95 -1.50 -10.99 -11.89
CA THR A 95 -1.51 -12.40 -12.23
C THR A 95 -2.68 -12.71 -13.16
N LEU A 96 -2.37 -13.26 -14.31
CA LEU A 96 -3.34 -13.62 -15.35
C LEU A 96 -3.38 -15.13 -15.53
N ASP A 97 -4.59 -15.65 -15.71
CA ASP A 97 -4.84 -16.99 -16.17
C ASP A 97 -5.20 -16.95 -17.68
N VAL A 98 -4.36 -17.60 -18.47
CA VAL A 98 -4.51 -17.63 -19.93
C VAL A 98 -4.99 -19.02 -20.36
N PHE A 99 -6.16 -19.08 -20.99
CA PHE A 99 -6.72 -20.31 -21.52
C PHE A 99 -6.52 -20.37 -23.02
N GLN A 100 -5.81 -21.36 -23.50
CA GLN A 100 -5.64 -21.60 -24.95
C GLN A 100 -6.87 -22.27 -25.56
N THR A 101 -7.49 -23.17 -24.80
CA THR A 101 -8.79 -23.77 -25.15
C THR A 101 -9.68 -23.77 -23.90
N PRO A 102 -11.03 -23.74 -24.05
CA PRO A 102 -11.94 -23.73 -22.88
C PRO A 102 -11.79 -24.93 -21.96
N ALA A 103 -11.29 -26.08 -22.48
CA ALA A 103 -11.10 -27.33 -21.75
C ALA A 103 -9.68 -27.56 -21.22
N ALA A 104 -8.71 -26.73 -21.61
CA ALA A 104 -7.33 -26.87 -21.18
C ALA A 104 -7.09 -26.17 -19.84
N PRO A 105 -6.14 -26.67 -19.01
CA PRO A 105 -5.73 -25.95 -17.82
C PRO A 105 -5.09 -24.59 -18.20
N PRO A 106 -5.32 -23.54 -17.38
CA PRO A 106 -4.77 -22.22 -17.67
C PRO A 106 -3.25 -22.17 -17.49
N VAL A 107 -2.60 -21.35 -18.30
CA VAL A 107 -1.22 -20.92 -18.08
C VAL A 107 -1.23 -19.65 -17.26
N THR A 108 -0.53 -19.65 -16.12
CA THR A 108 -0.45 -18.47 -15.26
C THR A 108 0.70 -17.57 -15.70
N LEU A 109 0.40 -16.30 -15.95
CA LEU A 109 1.38 -15.26 -16.24
C LEU A 109 1.37 -14.21 -15.15
N SER A 110 2.55 -13.82 -14.69
CA SER A 110 2.74 -12.71 -13.75
C SER A 110 3.43 -11.55 -14.46
N LEU A 111 2.90 -10.36 -14.27
CA LEU A 111 3.33 -9.14 -14.91
C LEU A 111 3.52 -8.04 -13.87
N ILE A 112 4.53 -7.19 -14.05
CA ILE A 112 4.73 -5.99 -13.24
C ILE A 112 4.32 -4.78 -14.06
N HIS A 113 3.41 -3.99 -13.49
CA HIS A 113 2.95 -2.71 -14.06
C HIS A 113 3.28 -1.57 -13.08
N ILE A 114 3.72 -0.45 -13.66
CA ILE A 114 4.12 0.77 -12.93
C ILE A 114 3.10 1.86 -13.19
#